data_ea2d28ccd1e6b0a13495f44d8a20d16f
#
_entry.id   ea2d28ccd1e6b0a13495f44d8a20d16f
#
_cell.length_a   1.000
_cell.length_b   1.000
_cell.length_c   1.000
_cell.angle_alpha   90.00
_cell.angle_beta   90.00
_cell.angle_gamma   90.00
#
_symmetry.space_group_name_H-M   'P 1'
#
loop_
_entity.id
_entity.type
_entity.pdbx_description
1 polymer ?
#
loop_
_entity_poly.entity_id
_entity_poly.type
_entity_poly.pdbx_seq_one_letter_code
_entity_poly.pdbx_strand_id
1 'polypeptide(L)'
;MGKIKSDIEIARKAKMKPIAKILNKMNVPDKSSAFSPMGRHIAKINFEFLDKLKKKKDGNLILVTAITPTPAGEGKTTTSVGLNDGLNRIGKKSIVCLRE
;
A
#
# COMPACT_ATOMS: atom_id res chain seq x y z
N MET A 1 -14.59 -19.89 -20.40
CA MET A 1 -13.84 -18.70 -19.92
C MET A 1 -14.79 -17.66 -19.38
N GLY A 2 -14.48 -17.11 -18.22
CA GLY A 2 -15.27 -16.01 -17.67
C GLY A 2 -15.09 -14.74 -18.46
N LYS A 3 -16.05 -13.83 -18.38
CA LYS A 3 -15.93 -12.51 -18.96
C LYS A 3 -14.81 -11.73 -18.28
N ILE A 4 -14.06 -10.96 -19.06
CA ILE A 4 -13.10 -9.99 -18.51
C ILE A 4 -13.90 -8.86 -17.87
N LYS A 5 -13.69 -8.62 -16.59
CA LYS A 5 -14.39 -7.57 -15.87
C LYS A 5 -13.73 -6.23 -16.15
N SER A 6 -14.53 -5.17 -16.27
CA SER A 6 -14.01 -3.81 -16.36
C SER A 6 -13.36 -3.41 -15.02
N ASP A 7 -12.49 -2.39 -15.06
CA ASP A 7 -11.85 -1.88 -13.86
C ASP A 7 -12.86 -1.44 -12.79
N ILE A 8 -13.95 -0.81 -13.23
CA ILE A 8 -15.03 -0.38 -12.33
C ILE A 8 -15.69 -1.59 -11.66
N GLU A 9 -15.95 -2.66 -12.40
CA GLU A 9 -16.56 -3.86 -11.85
C GLU A 9 -15.66 -4.53 -10.82
N ILE A 10 -14.36 -4.60 -11.10
CA ILE A 10 -13.38 -5.15 -10.17
C ILE A 10 -13.34 -4.30 -8.90
N ALA A 11 -13.29 -2.98 -9.04
CA ALA A 11 -13.24 -2.07 -7.90
C ALA A 11 -14.50 -2.17 -7.03
N ARG A 12 -15.66 -2.28 -7.63
CA ARG A 12 -16.93 -2.39 -6.89
C ARG A 12 -17.09 -3.71 -6.14
N LYS A 13 -16.52 -4.78 -6.67
CA LYS A 13 -16.56 -6.09 -6.01
C LYS A 13 -15.51 -6.26 -4.93
N ALA A 14 -14.44 -5.46 -4.96
CA ALA A 14 -13.41 -5.50 -3.95
C ALA A 14 -13.98 -5.05 -2.60
N LYS A 15 -13.66 -5.80 -1.56
CA LYS A 15 -14.05 -5.44 -0.20
C LYS A 15 -12.92 -4.66 0.45
N MET A 16 -13.19 -3.39 0.76
CA MET A 16 -12.22 -2.54 1.46
C MET A 16 -12.24 -2.86 2.94
N LYS A 17 -11.08 -3.13 3.50
CA LYS A 17 -10.93 -3.33 4.93
C LYS A 17 -10.72 -1.99 5.63
N PRO A 18 -11.17 -1.84 6.89
CA PRO A 18 -10.84 -0.64 7.65
C PRO A 18 -9.33 -0.43 7.74
N ILE A 19 -8.88 0.82 7.64
CA ILE A 19 -7.45 1.12 7.64
C ILE A 19 -6.75 0.66 8.92
N ALA A 20 -7.46 0.67 10.05
CA ALA A 20 -6.89 0.18 11.31
C ALA A 20 -6.47 -1.29 11.22
N LYS A 21 -7.24 -2.13 10.55
CA LYS A 21 -6.89 -3.54 10.35
C LYS A 21 -5.66 -3.71 9.48
N ILE A 22 -5.53 -2.89 8.44
CA ILE A 22 -4.36 -2.91 7.57
C ILE A 22 -3.11 -2.50 8.34
N LEU A 23 -3.21 -1.43 9.14
CA LEU A 23 -2.09 -0.95 9.93
C LEU A 23 -1.67 -1.95 11.00
N ASN A 24 -2.60 -2.66 11.61
CA ASN A 24 -2.28 -3.72 12.58
C ASN A 24 -1.46 -4.84 11.94
N LYS A 25 -1.73 -5.19 10.69
CA LYS A 25 -0.92 -6.17 9.96
C LYS A 25 0.51 -5.70 9.74
N MET A 26 0.72 -4.39 9.69
CA MET A 26 2.03 -3.78 9.53
C MET A 26 2.73 -3.55 10.87
N ASN A 27 2.16 -4.04 11.96
CA ASN A 27 2.65 -3.80 13.33
C ASN A 27 2.58 -2.33 13.75
N VAL A 28 1.62 -1.58 13.22
CA VAL A 28 1.31 -0.23 13.70
C VAL A 28 0.17 -0.37 14.69
N PRO A 29 0.39 -0.08 15.99
CA PRO A 29 -0.63 -0.29 17.00
C PRO A 29 -1.81 0.66 16.87
N ASP A 30 -2.99 0.20 17.26
CA ASP A 30 -4.20 1.02 17.26
C ASP A 30 -4.19 1.97 18.47
N LYS A 31 -3.36 3.00 18.37
CA LYS A 31 -3.19 4.02 19.40
C LYS A 31 -3.17 5.40 18.75
N SER A 32 -3.73 6.38 19.42
CA SER A 32 -3.74 7.76 18.92
C SER A 32 -2.34 8.35 18.76
N SER A 33 -1.32 7.80 19.46
CA SER A 33 0.08 8.20 19.28
C SER A 33 0.72 7.62 18.04
N ALA A 34 0.16 6.55 17.46
CA ALA A 34 0.73 5.88 16.29
C ALA A 34 0.16 6.42 14.98
N PHE A 35 -1.16 6.56 14.89
CA PHE A 35 -1.79 7.07 13.68
C PHE A 35 -3.09 7.82 13.98
N SER A 36 -3.48 8.67 13.04
CA SER A 36 -4.72 9.44 13.12
C SER A 36 -5.61 9.04 11.95
N PRO A 37 -6.76 8.39 12.20
CA PRO A 37 -7.65 8.00 11.11
C PRO A 37 -8.33 9.21 10.49
N MET A 38 -8.46 9.17 9.16
CA MET A 38 -9.21 10.17 8.39
C MET A 38 -10.34 9.42 7.68
N GLY A 39 -11.39 9.11 8.43
CA GLY A 39 -12.42 8.21 7.97
C GLY A 39 -12.02 6.75 8.13
N ARG A 40 -12.73 5.88 7.42
CA ARG A 40 -12.58 4.43 7.62
C ARG A 40 -11.38 3.83 6.88
N HIS A 41 -10.98 4.44 5.76
CA HIS A 41 -10.03 3.82 4.83
C HIS A 41 -8.75 4.62 4.63
N ILE A 42 -8.55 5.71 5.36
CA ILE A 42 -7.37 6.55 5.26
C ILE A 42 -6.87 6.86 6.67
N ALA A 43 -5.55 6.89 6.82
CA ALA A 43 -4.94 7.30 8.08
C ALA A 43 -3.60 7.99 7.80
N LYS A 44 -3.21 8.88 8.72
CA LYS A 44 -1.88 9.48 8.72
C LYS A 44 -1.06 8.87 9.83
N ILE A 45 0.17 8.48 9.54
CA ILE A 45 1.10 7.99 10.55
C ILE A 45 1.66 9.17 11.32
N ASN A 46 1.61 9.12 12.63
CA ASN A 46 2.08 10.20 13.48
C ASN A 46 3.62 10.20 13.60
N PHE A 47 4.22 11.38 13.70
CA PHE A 47 5.66 11.50 13.86
C PHE A 47 6.19 10.82 15.11
N GLU A 48 5.41 10.80 16.18
CA GLU A 48 5.79 10.08 17.41
C GLU A 48 6.08 8.60 17.16
N PHE A 49 5.27 7.97 16.33
CA PHE A 49 5.48 6.57 15.98
C PHE A 49 6.71 6.41 15.09
N LEU A 50 6.92 7.32 14.14
CA LEU A 50 8.11 7.29 13.26
C LEU A 50 9.38 7.45 14.08
N ASP A 51 9.38 8.29 15.10
CA ASP A 51 10.54 8.45 15.99
C ASP A 51 10.89 7.16 16.71
N LYS A 52 9.89 6.39 17.11
CA LYS A 52 10.11 5.08 17.74
C LYS A 52 10.73 4.06 16.79
N LEU A 53 10.55 4.24 15.48
CA LEU A 53 11.09 3.34 14.48
C LEU A 53 12.54 3.64 14.10
N LYS A 54 13.11 4.76 14.52
CA LYS A 54 14.47 5.17 14.14
C LYS A 54 15.54 4.14 14.53
N LYS A 55 15.33 3.41 15.62
CA LYS A 55 16.25 2.36 16.08
C LYS A 55 16.04 1.03 15.39
N LYS A 56 14.97 0.89 14.63
CA LYS A 56 14.64 -0.35 13.94
C LYS A 56 15.41 -0.45 12.64
N LYS A 57 15.84 -1.66 12.30
CA LYS A 57 16.55 -1.90 11.05
C LYS A 57 15.65 -1.58 9.85
N ASP A 58 16.19 -0.88 8.86
CA ASP A 58 15.47 -0.58 7.63
C ASP A 58 15.18 -1.85 6.84
N GLY A 59 14.04 -1.85 6.18
CA GLY A 59 13.69 -2.90 5.24
C GLY A 59 14.37 -2.70 3.90
N ASN A 60 14.00 -3.51 2.94
CA ASN A 60 14.51 -3.43 1.58
C ASN A 60 13.68 -2.44 0.77
N LEU A 61 14.37 -1.56 0.05
CA LEU A 61 13.71 -0.60 -0.84
C LEU A 61 13.80 -1.10 -2.28
N ILE A 62 12.66 -1.19 -2.95
CA ILE A 62 12.60 -1.56 -4.36
C ILE A 62 12.08 -0.36 -5.14
N LEU A 63 12.89 0.15 -6.06
CA LEU A 63 12.50 1.26 -6.92
C LEU A 63 11.97 0.73 -8.24
N VAL A 64 10.77 1.16 -8.62
CA VAL A 64 10.17 0.85 -9.91
C VAL A 64 10.17 2.12 -10.74
N THR A 65 10.84 2.09 -11.89
CA THR A 65 10.96 3.26 -12.76
C THR A 65 10.84 2.83 -14.22
N ALA A 66 10.74 3.80 -15.11
CA ALA A 66 10.73 3.56 -16.55
C ALA A 66 11.73 4.47 -17.24
N ILE A 67 12.25 4.02 -18.37
CA ILE A 67 13.25 4.75 -19.14
C ILE A 67 12.64 6.00 -19.77
N THR A 68 11.42 5.89 -20.31
CA THR A 68 10.71 7.00 -20.93
C THR A 68 9.27 7.07 -20.43
N PRO A 69 8.76 8.28 -20.19
CA PRO A 69 7.33 8.43 -19.91
C PRO A 69 6.53 8.14 -21.19
N THR A 70 5.43 7.42 -21.04
CA THR A 70 4.50 7.18 -22.14
C THR A 70 3.23 8.02 -21.95
N PRO A 71 2.53 8.38 -23.03
CA PRO A 71 1.25 9.08 -22.88
C PRO A 71 0.23 8.32 -22.05
N ALA A 72 0.27 6.99 -22.09
CA ALA A 72 -0.57 6.14 -21.26
C ALA A 72 -0.04 6.02 -19.83
N GLY A 73 1.24 6.23 -19.62
CA GLY A 73 1.89 6.41 -18.33
C GLY A 73 1.77 5.30 -17.30
N GLU A 74 1.26 4.14 -17.64
CA GLU A 74 0.67 3.26 -16.64
C GLU A 74 1.50 2.04 -16.26
N GLY A 75 2.60 1.79 -16.96
CA GLY A 75 3.39 0.59 -16.70
C GLY A 75 4.01 0.53 -15.31
N LYS A 76 4.51 1.67 -14.83
CA LYS A 76 5.16 1.77 -13.52
C LYS A 76 4.19 1.50 -12.38
N THR A 77 3.04 2.14 -12.41
CA THR A 77 2.04 2.01 -11.34
C THR A 77 1.47 0.60 -11.30
N THR A 78 1.09 0.05 -12.45
CA THR A 78 0.58 -1.31 -12.54
C THR A 78 1.60 -2.32 -12.03
N THR A 79 2.87 -2.18 -12.43
CA THR A 79 3.94 -3.06 -11.96
C THR A 79 4.16 -2.92 -10.46
N SER A 80 4.15 -1.70 -9.93
CA SER A 80 4.36 -1.46 -8.50
C SER A 80 3.25 -2.10 -7.66
N VAL A 81 2.00 -1.91 -8.05
CA VAL A 81 0.87 -2.50 -7.34
C VAL A 81 0.91 -4.02 -7.42
N GLY A 82 1.15 -4.57 -8.60
CA GLY A 82 1.23 -6.03 -8.79
C GLY A 82 2.36 -6.66 -8.00
N LEU A 83 3.54 -6.02 -7.98
CA LEU A 83 4.67 -6.49 -7.19
C LEU A 83 4.35 -6.48 -5.69
N ASN A 84 3.76 -5.39 -5.20
CA ASN A 84 3.36 -5.29 -3.80
C ASN A 84 2.36 -6.39 -3.41
N ASP A 85 1.35 -6.60 -4.24
CA ASP A 85 0.35 -7.64 -4.00
C ASP A 85 0.99 -9.03 -4.00
N GLY A 86 1.88 -9.29 -4.96
CA GLY A 86 2.59 -10.56 -5.05
C GLY A 86 3.46 -10.83 -3.83
N LEU A 87 4.21 -9.83 -3.36
CA LEU A 87 5.05 -9.96 -2.18
C LEU A 87 4.24 -10.26 -0.93
N ASN A 88 3.13 -9.56 -0.74
CA ASN A 88 2.24 -9.83 0.39
C ASN A 88 1.62 -11.22 0.31
N ARG A 89 1.29 -11.68 -0.90
CA ARG A 89 0.70 -13.00 -1.10
C ARG A 89 1.65 -14.14 -0.74
N ILE A 90 2.95 -13.98 -0.97
CA ILE A 90 3.95 -15.00 -0.60
C ILE A 90 4.44 -14.87 0.85
N GLY A 91 3.78 -14.05 1.64
CA GLY A 91 4.06 -13.92 3.08
C GLY A 91 5.08 -12.87 3.45
N LYS A 92 5.53 -12.05 2.51
CA LYS A 92 6.41 -10.93 2.82
C LYS A 92 5.58 -9.72 3.22
N LYS A 93 6.13 -8.89 4.10
CA LYS A 93 5.50 -7.62 4.47
C LYS A 93 5.96 -6.54 3.50
N SER A 94 5.05 -6.07 2.67
CA SER A 94 5.37 -5.11 1.64
C SER A 94 4.38 -3.96 1.64
N ILE A 95 4.88 -2.76 1.37
CA ILE A 95 4.09 -1.54 1.25
C ILE A 95 4.47 -0.89 -0.07
N VAL A 96 3.48 -0.42 -0.80
CA VAL A 96 3.72 0.34 -2.02
C VAL A 96 3.56 1.83 -1.76
N CYS A 97 4.50 2.62 -2.30
CA CYS A 97 4.41 4.07 -2.29
C CYS A 97 4.25 4.52 -3.73
N LEU A 98 3.16 5.19 -4.00
CA LEU A 98 2.83 5.62 -5.35
C LEU A 98 2.99 7.13 -5.49
N ARG A 99 3.47 7.55 -6.66
CA ARG A 99 3.45 8.94 -7.07
C ARG A 99 2.19 9.14 -7.92
N GLU A 100 1.53 10.25 -7.73
CA GLU A 100 0.38 10.59 -8.56
C GLU A 100 0.74 10.85 -10.01
#